data_7269b0dbdeb319347fef10285556b4c9
#
_entry.id   7269b0dbdeb319347fef10285556b4c9
#
_cell.length_a   1.000
_cell.length_b   1.000
_cell.length_c   1.000
_cell.angle_alpha   90.00
_cell.angle_beta   90.00
_cell.angle_gamma   90.00
#
_symmetry.space_group_name_H-M   'P 1'
#
loop_
_entity.id
_entity.type
_entity.pdbx_description
1 polymer ?
#
loop_
_entity_poly.entity_id
_entity_poly.type
_entity_poly.pdbx_seq_one_letter_code
_entity_poly.pdbx_strand_id
1 'polypeptide(L)'
;MAKKKIAYLQFPGSNTENETKNILLKHGMSPRGHFWNDSTEKLKYYDGFIILGGFSFEDRSRSGIIASLEPVVNELKNQALLGKPVLGICNGAQILVESGLVPGNEKFETLVSLTDNKRVVGDRIVGTGYFNKWCYIKPSENTKSAFIKKNGKPMRVPIAHAEGRFLFNKDLESEILQNSLIAYKYCDSEGNLSNDFPINPNGSLHSAAALSNLAGNVMAIMPHPERTLQNEADDIFESMKNYIDSNSKFSYKALNFESKKISLKKFNKSPKTKELLVSTIIADNEAASVEKCINSLGVKAKVKKYIHFEIDSVDSLDINSIILSLIHI
;
A
#
# COMPACT_ATOMS: atom_id res chain seq x y z
N MET A 1 -27.80 19.03 9.30
CA MET A 1 -26.70 19.18 8.32
C MET A 1 -26.78 18.06 7.28
N ALA A 2 -26.44 18.33 6.03
CA ALA A 2 -26.38 17.28 4.99
C ALA A 2 -25.27 16.25 5.35
N LYS A 3 -25.56 14.96 5.10
CA LYS A 3 -24.57 13.90 5.35
C LYS A 3 -23.37 14.06 4.43
N LYS A 4 -22.16 13.94 4.97
CA LYS A 4 -20.90 13.99 4.20
C LYS A 4 -20.83 12.84 3.22
N LYS A 5 -20.54 13.13 1.97
CA LYS A 5 -20.46 12.14 0.88
C LYS A 5 -19.05 11.61 0.78
N ILE A 6 -18.85 10.32 1.05
CA ILE A 6 -17.55 9.66 0.95
C ILE A 6 -17.56 8.72 -0.23
N ALA A 7 -16.67 8.97 -1.20
CA ALA A 7 -16.48 8.03 -2.30
C ALA A 7 -15.59 6.87 -1.84
N TYR A 8 -16.03 5.64 -2.12
CA TYR A 8 -15.14 4.47 -2.05
C TYR A 8 -14.79 4.03 -3.46
N LEU A 9 -13.49 4.08 -3.76
CA LEU A 9 -12.95 3.80 -5.08
C LEU A 9 -12.79 2.30 -5.27
N GLN A 10 -13.30 1.80 -6.39
CA GLN A 10 -13.31 0.39 -6.76
C GLN A 10 -12.47 0.16 -8.01
N PHE A 11 -11.50 -0.71 -7.91
CA PHE A 11 -10.71 -1.23 -9.03
C PHE A 11 -11.11 -2.67 -9.34
N PRO A 12 -10.80 -3.20 -10.53
CA PRO A 12 -10.96 -4.63 -10.79
C PRO A 12 -10.19 -5.44 -9.74
N GLY A 13 -10.88 -6.26 -8.96
CA GLY A 13 -10.31 -7.03 -7.84
C GLY A 13 -10.49 -6.43 -6.44
N SER A 14 -11.12 -5.26 -6.30
CA SER A 14 -11.54 -4.74 -4.98
C SER A 14 -12.58 -5.68 -4.32
N ASN A 15 -12.56 -5.81 -2.99
CA ASN A 15 -13.42 -6.78 -2.29
C ASN A 15 -13.89 -6.37 -0.88
N THR A 16 -13.83 -5.07 -0.51
CA THR A 16 -14.26 -4.57 0.82
C THR A 16 -15.39 -3.54 0.73
N GLU A 17 -16.19 -3.58 -0.33
CA GLU A 17 -17.24 -2.60 -0.61
C GLU A 17 -18.31 -2.57 0.48
N ASN A 18 -18.79 -3.74 0.87
CA ASN A 18 -19.88 -3.86 1.83
C ASN A 18 -19.46 -3.43 3.23
N GLU A 19 -18.28 -3.87 3.66
CA GLU A 19 -17.70 -3.49 4.95
C GLU A 19 -17.48 -1.98 5.03
N THR A 20 -16.88 -1.40 3.99
CA THR A 20 -16.64 0.05 3.90
C THR A 20 -17.96 0.83 3.88
N LYS A 21 -18.94 0.39 3.11
CA LYS A 21 -20.28 1.01 3.06
C LYS A 21 -20.93 0.98 4.45
N ASN A 22 -20.89 -0.15 5.12
CA ASN A 22 -21.54 -0.33 6.42
C ASN A 22 -20.89 0.55 7.51
N ILE A 23 -19.56 0.59 7.57
CA ILE A 23 -18.87 1.42 8.56
C ILE A 23 -19.11 2.92 8.31
N LEU A 24 -19.14 3.38 7.07
CA LEU A 24 -19.46 4.77 6.74
C LEU A 24 -20.88 5.14 7.14
N LEU A 25 -21.86 4.27 6.86
CA LEU A 25 -23.25 4.46 7.27
C LEU A 25 -23.40 4.54 8.79
N LYS A 26 -22.70 3.66 9.51
CA LYS A 26 -22.67 3.62 10.97
C LYS A 26 -22.21 4.96 11.56
N HIS A 27 -21.21 5.60 10.95
CA HIS A 27 -20.72 6.91 11.39
C HIS A 27 -21.51 8.09 10.80
N GLY A 28 -22.69 7.86 10.21
CA GLY A 28 -23.57 8.90 9.71
C GLY A 28 -23.09 9.58 8.43
N MET A 29 -22.10 9.02 7.75
CA MET A 29 -21.64 9.47 6.44
C MET A 29 -22.49 8.85 5.32
N SER A 30 -22.38 9.38 4.10
CA SER A 30 -23.11 8.94 2.92
C SER A 30 -22.14 8.26 1.93
N PRO A 31 -22.01 6.92 1.93
CA PRO A 31 -21.12 6.22 1.02
C PRO A 31 -21.59 6.30 -0.43
N ARG A 32 -20.66 6.44 -1.37
CA ARG A 32 -20.89 6.45 -2.81
C ARG A 32 -19.83 5.59 -3.48
N GLY A 33 -20.26 4.53 -4.18
CA GLY A 33 -19.36 3.75 -5.04
C GLY A 33 -18.89 4.61 -6.21
N HIS A 34 -17.61 4.50 -6.54
CA HIS A 34 -16.99 5.15 -7.68
C HIS A 34 -16.01 4.17 -8.33
N PHE A 35 -16.30 3.76 -9.55
CA PHE A 35 -15.44 2.84 -10.28
C PHE A 35 -14.22 3.57 -10.86
N TRP A 36 -13.13 2.86 -11.00
CA TRP A 36 -11.86 3.35 -11.53
C TRP A 36 -11.99 4.05 -12.90
N ASN A 37 -12.97 3.65 -13.71
CA ASN A 37 -13.26 4.16 -15.04
C ASN A 37 -14.49 5.09 -15.10
N ASP A 38 -15.07 5.45 -13.97
CA ASP A 38 -16.09 6.51 -13.89
C ASP A 38 -15.48 7.88 -14.20
N SER A 39 -16.33 8.86 -14.56
CA SER A 39 -15.88 10.24 -14.79
C SER A 39 -15.17 10.80 -13.55
N THR A 40 -13.88 11.16 -13.71
CA THR A 40 -13.04 11.74 -12.66
C THR A 40 -13.58 13.08 -12.16
N GLU A 41 -14.33 13.83 -12.98
CA GLU A 41 -14.93 15.10 -12.57
C GLU A 41 -15.91 14.96 -11.41
N LYS A 42 -16.48 13.76 -11.21
CA LYS A 42 -17.38 13.51 -10.08
C LYS A 42 -16.68 13.58 -8.73
N LEU A 43 -15.35 13.40 -8.68
CA LEU A 43 -14.59 13.40 -7.43
C LEU A 43 -14.67 14.72 -6.69
N LYS A 44 -14.82 15.84 -7.41
CA LYS A 44 -14.97 17.17 -6.80
C LYS A 44 -16.19 17.31 -5.89
N TYR A 45 -17.22 16.49 -6.08
CA TYR A 45 -18.48 16.55 -5.32
C TYR A 45 -18.49 15.69 -4.05
N TYR A 46 -17.41 14.97 -3.76
CA TYR A 46 -17.26 14.17 -2.54
C TYR A 46 -16.47 14.93 -1.48
N ASP A 47 -16.79 14.67 -0.22
CA ASP A 47 -16.16 15.31 0.93
C ASP A 47 -14.88 14.56 1.38
N GLY A 48 -14.72 13.31 0.98
CA GLY A 48 -13.57 12.46 1.28
C GLY A 48 -13.59 11.15 0.52
N PHE A 49 -12.53 10.37 0.64
CA PHE A 49 -12.29 9.19 -0.19
C PHE A 49 -11.75 8.01 0.63
N ILE A 50 -12.16 6.80 0.24
CA ILE A 50 -11.56 5.54 0.68
C ILE A 50 -11.17 4.75 -0.56
N ILE A 51 -9.92 4.30 -0.65
CA ILE A 51 -9.49 3.31 -1.64
C ILE A 51 -9.59 1.95 -0.97
N LEU A 52 -10.37 1.07 -1.59
CA LEU A 52 -10.72 -0.24 -1.02
C LEU A 52 -9.53 -1.20 -0.97
N GLY A 53 -9.62 -2.18 -0.07
CA GLY A 53 -8.81 -3.39 -0.09
C GLY A 53 -9.19 -4.32 -1.24
N GLY A 54 -8.34 -5.32 -1.48
CA GLY A 54 -8.49 -6.31 -2.53
C GLY A 54 -7.17 -6.62 -3.22
N PHE A 55 -7.25 -6.92 -4.52
CA PHE A 55 -6.15 -7.31 -5.39
C PHE A 55 -6.32 -6.59 -6.73
N SER A 56 -6.14 -5.27 -6.76
CA SER A 56 -6.37 -4.45 -7.96
C SER A 56 -5.55 -4.97 -9.14
N PHE A 57 -6.23 -5.24 -10.26
CA PHE A 57 -5.65 -5.83 -11.46
C PHE A 57 -4.87 -7.13 -11.18
N GLU A 58 -5.35 -7.93 -10.20
CA GLU A 58 -4.75 -9.21 -9.80
C GLU A 58 -3.30 -9.07 -9.27
N ASP A 59 -2.94 -7.90 -8.71
CA ASP A 59 -1.58 -7.53 -8.24
C ASP A 59 -0.47 -7.75 -9.29
N ARG A 60 -0.83 -7.68 -10.57
CA ARG A 60 0.10 -7.90 -11.68
C ARG A 60 1.23 -6.88 -11.66
N SER A 61 2.45 -7.34 -11.90
CA SER A 61 3.71 -6.61 -11.78
C SER A 61 4.09 -6.34 -10.32
N ARG A 62 3.31 -5.59 -9.59
CA ARG A 62 3.45 -5.28 -8.15
C ARG A 62 2.11 -4.78 -7.63
N SER A 63 1.77 -5.14 -6.40
CA SER A 63 0.50 -4.77 -5.78
C SER A 63 0.27 -3.26 -5.82
N GLY A 64 -0.86 -2.85 -6.37
CA GLY A 64 -1.28 -1.46 -6.46
C GLY A 64 -0.67 -0.61 -7.60
N ILE A 65 0.42 -1.08 -8.27
CA ILE A 65 1.12 -0.24 -9.26
C ILE A 65 0.26 0.11 -10.47
N ILE A 66 -0.48 -0.85 -11.05
CA ILE A 66 -1.32 -0.58 -12.22
C ILE A 66 -2.43 0.41 -11.86
N ALA A 67 -3.09 0.18 -10.71
CA ALA A 67 -4.15 1.06 -10.23
C ALA A 67 -3.65 2.49 -9.93
N SER A 68 -2.41 2.64 -9.45
CA SER A 68 -1.82 3.95 -9.13
C SER A 68 -1.61 4.84 -10.38
N LEU A 69 -1.58 4.25 -11.56
CA LEU A 69 -1.40 4.95 -12.84
C LEU A 69 -2.73 5.38 -13.48
N GLU A 70 -3.85 4.93 -12.94
CA GLU A 70 -5.17 5.25 -13.50
C GLU A 70 -5.54 6.74 -13.33
N PRO A 71 -6.26 7.33 -14.30
CA PRO A 71 -6.65 8.75 -14.26
C PRO A 71 -7.39 9.16 -12.98
N VAL A 72 -8.18 8.27 -12.40
CA VAL A 72 -8.91 8.51 -11.15
C VAL A 72 -7.96 8.80 -9.99
N VAL A 73 -6.77 8.19 -9.95
CA VAL A 73 -5.76 8.45 -8.91
C VAL A 73 -5.08 9.79 -9.12
N ASN A 74 -4.87 10.22 -10.37
CA ASN A 74 -4.36 11.56 -10.65
C ASN A 74 -5.34 12.65 -10.18
N GLU A 75 -6.64 12.47 -10.41
CA GLU A 75 -7.64 13.41 -9.87
C GLU A 75 -7.73 13.32 -8.34
N LEU A 76 -7.56 12.14 -7.76
CA LEU A 76 -7.50 11.97 -6.30
C LEU A 76 -6.35 12.78 -5.68
N LYS A 77 -5.18 12.89 -6.36
CA LYS A 77 -4.08 13.78 -5.94
C LYS A 77 -4.54 15.23 -5.87
N ASN A 78 -5.27 15.71 -6.88
CA ASN A 78 -5.82 17.05 -6.88
C ASN A 78 -6.79 17.29 -5.70
N GLN A 79 -7.65 16.33 -5.41
CA GLN A 79 -8.57 16.42 -4.30
C GLN A 79 -7.87 16.38 -2.93
N ALA A 80 -6.78 15.61 -2.81
CA ALA A 80 -5.93 15.60 -1.61
C ALA A 80 -5.20 16.94 -1.41
N LEU A 81 -4.72 17.56 -2.49
CA LEU A 81 -4.13 18.91 -2.44
C LEU A 81 -5.12 19.98 -1.95
N LEU A 82 -6.42 19.78 -2.18
CA LEU A 82 -7.48 20.63 -1.66
C LEU A 82 -7.86 20.34 -0.19
N GLY A 83 -7.20 19.36 0.45
CA GLY A 83 -7.40 19.03 1.86
C GLY A 83 -8.45 17.97 2.13
N LYS A 84 -9.03 17.35 1.10
CA LYS A 84 -9.98 16.27 1.35
C LYS A 84 -9.26 15.04 1.91
N PRO A 85 -9.84 14.35 2.91
CA PRO A 85 -9.23 13.19 3.50
C PRO A 85 -9.29 11.99 2.54
N VAL A 86 -8.17 11.24 2.46
CA VAL A 86 -8.03 10.04 1.63
C VAL A 86 -7.47 8.91 2.48
N LEU A 87 -8.24 7.84 2.63
CA LEU A 87 -7.84 6.62 3.34
C LEU A 87 -7.65 5.48 2.33
N GLY A 88 -6.45 4.90 2.29
CA GLY A 88 -6.19 3.67 1.53
C GLY A 88 -6.04 2.49 2.47
N ILE A 89 -6.82 1.43 2.28
CA ILE A 89 -6.83 0.25 3.14
C ILE A 89 -6.28 -0.95 2.38
N CYS A 90 -5.28 -1.65 2.94
CA CYS A 90 -4.64 -2.84 2.37
C CYS A 90 -4.15 -2.57 0.93
N ASN A 91 -4.79 -3.11 -0.09
CA ASN A 91 -4.47 -2.79 -1.49
C ASN A 91 -4.62 -1.28 -1.79
N GLY A 92 -5.60 -0.59 -1.18
CA GLY A 92 -5.70 0.87 -1.26
C GLY A 92 -4.48 1.59 -0.68
N ALA A 93 -3.85 1.06 0.37
CA ALA A 93 -2.59 1.59 0.91
C ALA A 93 -1.44 1.41 -0.09
N GLN A 94 -1.36 0.26 -0.74
CA GLN A 94 -0.39 0.00 -1.81
C GLN A 94 -0.54 1.00 -2.96
N ILE A 95 -1.77 1.28 -3.39
CA ILE A 95 -2.06 2.29 -4.42
C ILE A 95 -1.60 3.69 -3.99
N LEU A 96 -1.86 4.09 -2.74
CA LEU A 96 -1.43 5.39 -2.22
C LEU A 96 0.09 5.54 -2.16
N VAL A 97 0.79 4.49 -1.76
CA VAL A 97 2.25 4.45 -1.73
C VAL A 97 2.83 4.51 -3.14
N GLU A 98 2.33 3.69 -4.06
CA GLU A 98 2.79 3.64 -5.45
C GLU A 98 2.50 4.95 -6.21
N SER A 99 1.39 5.63 -5.90
CA SER A 99 1.06 6.93 -6.48
C SER A 99 1.90 8.09 -5.94
N GLY A 100 2.71 7.86 -4.89
CA GLY A 100 3.50 8.89 -4.22
C GLY A 100 2.69 9.82 -3.30
N LEU A 101 1.40 9.55 -3.05
CA LEU A 101 0.57 10.32 -2.11
C LEU A 101 1.00 10.13 -0.65
N VAL A 102 1.62 9.00 -0.33
CA VAL A 102 2.19 8.69 0.98
C VAL A 102 3.66 8.28 0.78
N PRO A 103 4.60 8.96 1.46
CA PRO A 103 4.46 10.08 2.42
C PRO A 103 4.21 11.45 1.79
N GLY A 104 4.25 11.58 0.46
CA GLY A 104 3.86 12.78 -0.29
C GLY A 104 4.94 13.87 -0.34
N ASN A 105 5.82 13.81 -1.35
CA ASN A 105 6.68 14.94 -1.72
C ASN A 105 6.02 15.81 -2.81
N GLU A 106 6.63 16.92 -3.20
CA GLU A 106 6.09 17.83 -4.21
C GLU A 106 5.89 17.18 -5.58
N LYS A 107 6.71 16.17 -5.91
CA LYS A 107 6.67 15.49 -7.21
C LYS A 107 5.80 14.22 -7.20
N PHE A 108 5.24 13.84 -6.07
CA PHE A 108 4.54 12.58 -5.87
C PHE A 108 5.38 11.36 -6.30
N GLU A 109 6.66 11.36 -5.94
CA GLU A 109 7.55 10.21 -6.18
C GLU A 109 7.22 9.06 -5.23
N THR A 110 7.38 7.83 -5.69
CA THR A 110 7.27 6.64 -4.84
C THR A 110 8.50 6.56 -3.92
N LEU A 111 8.37 7.01 -2.69
CA LEU A 111 9.48 7.11 -1.72
C LEU A 111 9.53 5.94 -0.74
N VAL A 112 8.38 5.32 -0.49
CA VAL A 112 8.19 4.16 0.40
C VAL A 112 7.82 2.96 -0.45
N SER A 113 8.18 1.76 0.00
CA SER A 113 7.77 0.51 -0.64
C SER A 113 6.94 -0.33 0.32
N LEU A 114 5.88 -0.94 -0.19
CA LEU A 114 5.19 -2.05 0.43
C LEU A 114 5.66 -3.34 -0.26
N THR A 115 6.31 -4.22 0.48
CA THR A 115 6.98 -5.41 -0.05
C THR A 115 6.51 -6.68 0.65
N ASP A 116 7.06 -7.83 0.22
CA ASP A 116 6.79 -9.13 0.82
C ASP A 116 6.90 -9.11 2.34
N ASN A 117 5.89 -9.67 2.99
CA ASN A 117 5.90 -9.88 4.42
C ASN A 117 7.07 -10.76 4.85
N LYS A 118 7.73 -10.38 5.94
CA LYS A 118 8.74 -11.20 6.61
C LYS A 118 8.42 -11.25 8.09
N ARG A 119 8.08 -12.44 8.58
CA ARG A 119 7.93 -12.67 10.02
C ARG A 119 9.31 -12.91 10.60
N VAL A 120 9.75 -12.03 11.49
CA VAL A 120 11.13 -12.01 12.01
C VAL A 120 11.08 -12.20 13.52
N VAL A 121 12.00 -13.02 14.06
CA VAL A 121 12.25 -13.18 15.49
C VAL A 121 13.75 -13.06 15.71
N GLY A 122 14.17 -11.97 16.34
CA GLY A 122 15.59 -11.58 16.36
C GLY A 122 16.10 -11.40 14.94
N ASP A 123 17.15 -12.13 14.57
CA ASP A 123 17.74 -12.06 13.22
C ASP A 123 17.23 -13.16 12.26
N ARG A 124 16.21 -13.94 12.67
CA ARG A 124 15.72 -15.08 11.89
C ARG A 124 14.39 -14.79 11.24
N ILE A 125 14.29 -15.08 9.93
CA ILE A 125 13.03 -15.08 9.21
C ILE A 125 12.33 -16.42 9.50
N VAL A 126 11.17 -16.37 10.17
CA VAL A 126 10.37 -17.56 10.53
C VAL A 126 9.20 -17.78 9.59
N GLY A 127 9.01 -16.90 8.61
CA GLY A 127 8.01 -17.05 7.56
C GLY A 127 7.92 -15.83 6.65
N THR A 128 7.38 -16.05 5.44
CA THR A 128 7.19 -15.01 4.41
C THR A 128 5.80 -15.12 3.77
N GLY A 129 5.49 -14.22 2.85
CA GLY A 129 4.31 -14.26 2.00
C GLY A 129 3.00 -13.94 2.73
N TYR A 130 1.90 -14.44 2.16
CA TYR A 130 0.55 -14.12 2.62
C TYR A 130 0.33 -14.50 4.09
N PHE A 131 -0.25 -13.56 4.84
CA PHE A 131 -0.53 -13.78 6.25
C PHE A 131 -1.88 -13.15 6.62
N ASN A 132 -2.76 -13.98 7.20
CA ASN A 132 -4.08 -13.59 7.66
C ASN A 132 -4.21 -13.87 9.16
N LYS A 133 -4.35 -12.82 9.94
CA LYS A 133 -4.50 -12.91 11.39
C LYS A 133 -5.08 -11.63 11.99
N TRP A 134 -5.65 -11.74 13.18
CA TRP A 134 -5.95 -10.59 14.02
C TRP A 134 -4.66 -10.11 14.70
N CYS A 135 -4.43 -8.80 14.67
CA CYS A 135 -3.34 -8.12 15.36
C CYS A 135 -3.88 -6.89 16.10
N TYR A 136 -3.01 -6.23 16.84
CA TYR A 136 -3.32 -4.96 17.48
C TYR A 136 -2.50 -3.85 16.85
N ILE A 137 -3.12 -2.68 16.73
CA ILE A 137 -2.45 -1.45 16.33
C ILE A 137 -2.80 -0.34 17.33
N LYS A 138 -1.88 0.57 17.52
CA LYS A 138 -2.14 1.79 18.29
C LYS A 138 -1.75 3.04 17.52
N PRO A 139 -2.44 4.18 17.75
CA PRO A 139 -2.00 5.46 17.17
C PRO A 139 -0.64 5.85 17.71
N SER A 140 0.18 6.45 16.85
CA SER A 140 1.46 7.03 17.28
C SER A 140 1.23 8.38 17.96
N GLU A 141 2.01 8.63 18.99
CA GLU A 141 2.05 9.94 19.64
C GLU A 141 2.56 10.99 18.63
N ASN A 142 2.10 12.22 18.73
CA ASN A 142 2.51 13.37 17.93
C ASN A 142 2.15 13.33 16.42
N THR A 143 1.60 12.25 15.89
CA THR A 143 1.16 12.24 14.48
C THR A 143 -0.07 13.12 14.30
N LYS A 144 -0.01 14.01 13.31
CA LYS A 144 -1.16 14.82 12.87
C LYS A 144 -1.80 14.13 11.69
N SER A 145 -2.98 13.56 11.90
CA SER A 145 -3.71 12.88 10.81
C SER A 145 -5.20 13.05 10.99
N ALA A 146 -5.91 13.17 9.87
CA ALA A 146 -7.37 13.19 9.79
C ALA A 146 -8.03 11.89 10.32
N PHE A 147 -7.24 10.84 10.55
CA PHE A 147 -7.69 9.49 10.88
C PHE A 147 -7.27 9.04 12.28
N ILE A 148 -6.69 9.93 13.07
CA ILE A 148 -6.18 9.61 14.41
C ILE A 148 -6.97 10.33 15.48
N LYS A 149 -7.48 9.57 16.43
CA LYS A 149 -8.00 10.07 17.69
C LYS A 149 -6.85 10.18 18.70
N LYS A 150 -6.64 11.37 19.25
CA LYS A 150 -5.61 11.58 20.28
C LYS A 150 -5.90 10.68 21.49
N ASN A 151 -4.85 10.11 22.06
CA ASN A 151 -4.92 9.18 23.19
C ASN A 151 -5.77 7.92 22.92
N GLY A 152 -5.85 7.49 21.64
CA GLY A 152 -6.53 6.26 21.27
C GLY A 152 -5.88 5.04 21.92
N LYS A 153 -6.71 4.07 22.28
CA LYS A 153 -6.26 2.77 22.84
C LYS A 153 -5.83 1.82 21.72
N PRO A 154 -5.11 0.73 22.05
CA PRO A 154 -4.86 -0.34 21.09
C PRO A 154 -6.17 -0.87 20.51
N MET A 155 -6.19 -1.03 19.19
CA MET A 155 -7.33 -1.52 18.42
C MET A 155 -7.02 -2.90 17.86
N ARG A 156 -7.92 -3.85 18.01
CA ARG A 156 -7.81 -5.18 17.42
C ARG A 156 -8.36 -5.15 16.00
N VAL A 157 -7.50 -5.44 15.01
CA VAL A 157 -7.82 -5.35 13.57
C VAL A 157 -7.30 -6.57 12.82
N PRO A 158 -7.97 -7.03 11.76
CA PRO A 158 -7.45 -8.12 10.94
C PRO A 158 -6.45 -7.59 9.90
N ILE A 159 -5.47 -8.44 9.56
CA ILE A 159 -4.60 -8.31 8.41
C ILE A 159 -4.81 -9.49 7.46
N ALA A 160 -4.71 -9.25 6.15
CA ALA A 160 -4.85 -10.28 5.11
C ALA A 160 -4.12 -9.83 3.84
N HIS A 161 -2.79 -9.97 3.82
CA HIS A 161 -1.96 -9.50 2.72
C HIS A 161 -0.63 -10.27 2.60
N ALA A 162 -0.02 -10.25 1.42
CA ALA A 162 1.31 -10.78 1.16
C ALA A 162 2.38 -9.68 1.14
N GLU A 163 2.03 -8.51 0.60
CA GLU A 163 2.91 -7.34 0.43
C GLU A 163 2.43 -6.18 1.30
N GLY A 164 2.67 -6.26 2.61
CA GLY A 164 2.24 -5.23 3.58
C GLY A 164 3.37 -4.63 4.41
N ARG A 165 4.61 -4.98 4.09
CA ARG A 165 5.79 -4.58 4.83
C ARG A 165 6.28 -3.21 4.38
N PHE A 166 6.10 -2.18 5.21
CA PHE A 166 6.63 -0.85 4.97
C PHE A 166 8.15 -0.82 5.06
N LEU A 167 8.80 -0.41 3.96
CA LEU A 167 10.23 -0.18 3.87
C LEU A 167 10.53 1.20 3.29
N PHE A 168 11.56 1.83 3.80
CA PHE A 168 12.10 3.09 3.32
C PHE A 168 13.63 3.14 3.58
N ASN A 169 14.34 3.94 2.79
CA ASN A 169 15.78 4.07 2.97
C ASN A 169 16.13 4.91 4.20
N LYS A 170 17.40 4.85 4.65
CA LYS A 170 17.88 5.53 5.88
C LYS A 170 17.72 7.06 5.84
N ASP A 171 17.86 7.67 4.66
CA ASP A 171 17.74 9.12 4.55
C ASP A 171 16.26 9.53 4.75
N LEU A 172 15.34 8.81 4.13
CA LEU A 172 13.89 9.02 4.29
C LEU A 172 13.39 8.62 5.68
N GLU A 173 14.02 7.62 6.32
CA GLU A 173 13.69 7.18 7.68
C GLU A 173 13.76 8.35 8.68
N SER A 174 14.80 9.15 8.59
CA SER A 174 14.97 10.32 9.44
C SER A 174 13.83 11.32 9.26
N GLU A 175 13.43 11.59 8.02
CA GLU A 175 12.30 12.48 7.71
C GLU A 175 10.95 11.93 8.21
N ILE A 176 10.70 10.64 8.04
CA ILE A 176 9.49 9.97 8.53
C ILE A 176 9.37 10.08 10.04
N LEU A 177 10.47 9.84 10.77
CA LEU A 177 10.48 9.87 12.23
C LEU A 177 10.37 11.30 12.77
N GLN A 178 11.16 12.25 12.25
CA GLN A 178 11.13 13.65 12.67
C GLN A 178 9.78 14.31 12.46
N ASN A 179 9.12 13.97 11.34
CA ASN A 179 7.80 14.51 11.02
C ASN A 179 6.65 13.65 11.58
N SER A 180 6.94 12.59 12.34
CA SER A 180 5.95 11.71 12.97
C SER A 180 4.93 11.14 11.95
N LEU A 181 5.40 10.66 10.78
CA LEU A 181 4.51 10.20 9.70
C LEU A 181 4.00 8.78 9.89
N ILE A 182 4.53 8.00 10.83
CA ILE A 182 3.98 6.69 11.19
C ILE A 182 2.70 6.94 11.99
N ALA A 183 1.55 6.73 11.34
CA ALA A 183 0.25 7.02 11.91
C ALA A 183 -0.20 5.99 12.95
N TYR A 184 -0.03 4.71 12.61
CA TYR A 184 -0.32 3.58 13.51
C TYR A 184 0.86 2.62 13.53
N LYS A 185 1.09 2.00 14.70
CA LYS A 185 2.10 0.97 14.90
C LYS A 185 1.46 -0.33 15.36
N TYR A 186 1.99 -1.46 14.91
CA TYR A 186 1.67 -2.77 15.46
C TYR A 186 2.11 -2.85 16.92
N CYS A 187 1.28 -3.42 17.76
CA CYS A 187 1.52 -3.58 19.20
C CYS A 187 0.86 -4.87 19.73
N ASP A 188 1.05 -5.19 21.00
CA ASP A 188 0.26 -6.19 21.69
C ASP A 188 -1.07 -5.60 22.22
N SER A 189 -1.86 -6.40 22.92
CA SER A 189 -3.15 -5.99 23.50
C SER A 189 -3.02 -4.88 24.58
N GLU A 190 -1.86 -4.75 25.17
CA GLU A 190 -1.56 -3.73 26.20
C GLU A 190 -0.95 -2.47 25.60
N GLY A 191 -0.61 -2.49 24.31
CA GLY A 191 0.01 -1.39 23.58
C GLY A 191 1.53 -1.39 23.62
N ASN A 192 2.18 -2.47 24.03
CA ASN A 192 3.63 -2.58 24.00
C ASN A 192 4.10 -2.82 22.56
N LEU A 193 5.20 -2.19 22.17
CA LEU A 193 5.79 -2.28 20.84
C LEU A 193 6.88 -3.35 20.80
N SER A 194 6.96 -4.08 19.69
CA SER A 194 8.09 -4.93 19.37
C SER A 194 8.31 -4.95 17.85
N ASN A 195 9.56 -5.07 17.43
CA ASN A 195 9.88 -5.30 16.02
C ASN A 195 9.77 -6.78 15.63
N ASP A 196 9.63 -7.67 16.61
CA ASP A 196 9.58 -9.10 16.39
C ASP A 196 8.14 -9.61 16.19
N PHE A 197 8.05 -10.70 15.42
CA PHE A 197 6.84 -11.52 15.36
C PHE A 197 6.57 -12.15 16.74
N PRO A 198 5.31 -12.25 17.21
CA PRO A 198 4.06 -11.99 16.47
C PRO A 198 3.54 -10.54 16.56
N ILE A 199 4.17 -9.65 17.33
CA ILE A 199 3.68 -8.28 17.55
C ILE A 199 3.81 -7.48 16.26
N ASN A 200 4.97 -7.52 15.59
CA ASN A 200 5.13 -7.02 14.23
C ASN A 200 4.88 -8.16 13.23
N PRO A 201 3.67 -8.28 12.67
CA PRO A 201 3.27 -9.48 11.95
C PRO A 201 3.86 -9.60 10.54
N ASN A 202 4.42 -8.53 9.99
CA ASN A 202 4.89 -8.46 8.61
C ASN A 202 6.32 -7.94 8.45
N GLY A 203 7.00 -7.56 9.56
CA GLY A 203 8.36 -7.06 9.56
C GLY A 203 8.53 -5.63 9.05
N SER A 204 7.47 -4.82 9.10
CA SER A 204 7.54 -3.38 8.79
C SER A 204 8.57 -2.66 9.65
N LEU A 205 9.31 -1.73 9.06
CA LEU A 205 10.22 -0.86 9.81
C LEU A 205 9.45 -0.09 10.89
N HIS A 206 10.03 0.00 12.10
CA HIS A 206 9.44 0.66 13.27
C HIS A 206 8.03 0.15 13.62
N SER A 207 7.72 -1.10 13.28
CA SER A 207 6.39 -1.72 13.45
C SER A 207 5.27 -0.91 12.79
N ALA A 208 5.55 -0.18 11.70
CA ALA A 208 4.58 0.65 11.01
C ALA A 208 3.41 -0.18 10.46
N ALA A 209 2.19 0.12 10.91
CA ALA A 209 0.95 -0.42 10.39
C ALA A 209 0.27 0.54 9.41
N ALA A 210 0.54 1.85 9.56
CA ALA A 210 0.06 2.90 8.69
C ALA A 210 1.03 4.06 8.61
N LEU A 211 1.11 4.69 7.43
CA LEU A 211 1.82 5.95 7.19
C LEU A 211 0.84 7.03 6.73
N SER A 212 1.09 8.26 7.16
CA SER A 212 0.37 9.46 6.72
C SER A 212 1.26 10.35 5.86
N ASN A 213 0.66 11.21 5.02
CA ASN A 213 1.39 12.30 4.42
C ASN A 213 1.67 13.43 5.44
N LEU A 214 2.59 14.34 5.12
CA LEU A 214 2.96 15.45 6.01
C LEU A 214 1.79 16.41 6.28
N ALA A 215 0.88 16.59 5.32
CA ALA A 215 -0.33 17.40 5.48
C ALA A 215 -1.37 16.75 6.42
N GLY A 216 -1.26 15.45 6.69
CA GLY A 216 -2.11 14.70 7.60
C GLY A 216 -3.48 14.32 7.07
N ASN A 217 -3.78 14.59 5.80
CA ASN A 217 -5.08 14.29 5.19
C ASN A 217 -5.10 13.01 4.33
N VAL A 218 -3.96 12.37 4.12
CA VAL A 218 -3.86 11.09 3.40
C VAL A 218 -3.21 10.05 4.30
N MET A 219 -3.81 8.86 4.40
CA MET A 219 -3.26 7.74 5.19
C MET A 219 -3.35 6.43 4.43
N ALA A 220 -2.24 5.71 4.39
CA ALA A 220 -2.11 4.34 3.92
C ALA A 220 -2.04 3.39 5.11
N ILE A 221 -3.01 2.49 5.26
CA ILE A 221 -3.07 1.52 6.36
C ILE A 221 -3.17 0.10 5.82
N MET A 222 -2.29 -0.81 6.29
CA MET A 222 -2.30 -2.20 5.82
C MET A 222 -3.34 -3.10 6.51
N PRO A 223 -3.59 -3.00 7.84
CA PRO A 223 -4.73 -3.64 8.48
C PRO A 223 -6.07 -3.15 7.92
N HIS A 224 -7.12 -3.94 8.19
CA HIS A 224 -8.50 -3.69 7.77
C HIS A 224 -9.37 -3.15 8.91
N PRO A 225 -9.41 -1.84 9.19
CA PRO A 225 -10.26 -1.27 10.23
C PRO A 225 -11.75 -1.41 9.91
N GLU A 226 -12.13 -1.51 8.63
CA GLU A 226 -13.51 -1.68 8.18
C GLU A 226 -14.06 -3.10 8.44
N ARG A 227 -13.18 -4.07 8.77
CA ARG A 227 -13.55 -5.46 9.03
C ARG A 227 -13.58 -5.82 10.51
N THR A 228 -13.58 -4.83 11.39
CA THR A 228 -13.70 -5.09 12.85
C THR A 228 -15.11 -5.50 13.24
N LEU A 229 -15.23 -6.39 14.25
CA LEU A 229 -16.50 -7.01 14.61
C LEU A 229 -17.25 -6.25 15.71
N GLN A 230 -16.54 -5.61 16.64
CA GLN A 230 -17.06 -5.00 17.85
C GLN A 230 -16.63 -3.53 18.01
N ASN A 231 -16.61 -2.79 16.90
CA ASN A 231 -16.31 -1.36 16.89
C ASN A 231 -14.87 -0.99 17.29
N GLU A 232 -13.95 -1.95 17.24
CA GLU A 232 -12.60 -1.78 17.77
C GLU A 232 -11.80 -0.69 17.03
N ALA A 233 -12.13 -0.39 15.76
CA ALA A 233 -11.45 0.63 14.94
C ALA A 233 -12.34 1.80 14.50
N ASP A 234 -13.46 2.01 15.15
CA ASP A 234 -14.40 3.11 14.87
C ASP A 234 -13.72 4.48 14.95
N ASP A 235 -12.74 4.65 15.83
CA ASP A 235 -12.00 5.89 16.02
C ASP A 235 -11.37 6.44 14.72
N ILE A 236 -11.00 5.59 13.76
CA ILE A 236 -10.46 6.00 12.47
C ILE A 236 -11.52 6.74 11.63
N PHE A 237 -12.72 6.16 11.55
CA PHE A 237 -13.81 6.71 10.74
C PHE A 237 -14.50 7.90 11.43
N GLU A 238 -14.60 7.88 12.75
CA GLU A 238 -15.04 9.03 13.55
C GLU A 238 -14.10 10.23 13.38
N SER A 239 -12.78 9.98 13.43
CA SER A 239 -11.78 11.03 13.22
C SER A 239 -11.85 11.63 11.82
N MET A 240 -12.01 10.78 10.78
CA MET A 240 -12.21 11.23 9.40
C MET A 240 -13.44 12.16 9.30
N LYS A 241 -14.57 11.75 9.89
CA LYS A 241 -15.77 12.56 9.90
C LYS A 241 -15.56 13.90 10.61
N ASN A 242 -14.96 13.87 11.81
CA ASN A 242 -14.68 15.08 12.57
C ASN A 242 -13.73 16.04 11.83
N TYR A 243 -12.73 15.49 11.12
CA TYR A 243 -11.86 16.28 10.25
C TYR A 243 -12.66 17.02 9.16
N ILE A 244 -13.56 16.32 8.46
CA ILE A 244 -14.41 16.91 7.42
C ILE A 244 -15.36 17.96 8.01
N ASP A 245 -15.90 17.71 9.20
CA ASP A 245 -16.84 18.62 9.87
C ASP A 245 -16.16 19.87 10.45
N SER A 246 -14.85 19.83 10.70
CA SER A 246 -14.12 20.93 11.36
C SER A 246 -14.01 22.20 10.52
N ASN A 247 -14.19 22.11 9.19
CA ASN A 247 -14.00 23.22 8.24
C ASN A 247 -12.72 24.06 8.49
N SER A 248 -11.66 23.44 9.05
CA SER A 248 -10.42 24.12 9.35
C SER A 248 -9.72 24.57 8.05
N LYS A 249 -9.04 25.72 8.11
CA LYS A 249 -8.20 26.15 6.99
C LYS A 249 -7.12 25.09 6.75
N PHE A 250 -7.15 24.50 5.57
CA PHE A 250 -6.16 23.52 5.13
C PHE A 250 -5.05 24.20 4.33
N SER A 251 -3.83 23.79 4.57
CA SER A 251 -2.67 24.12 3.74
C SER A 251 -1.89 22.85 3.48
N TYR A 252 -1.81 22.45 2.23
CA TYR A 252 -1.04 21.28 1.85
C TYR A 252 0.44 21.48 2.18
N LYS A 253 1.05 20.48 2.76
CA LYS A 253 2.49 20.43 3.04
C LYS A 253 3.04 19.17 2.41
N ALA A 254 3.99 19.33 1.53
CA ALA A 254 4.76 18.23 0.96
C ALA A 254 6.00 17.95 1.82
N LEU A 255 6.43 16.70 1.84
CA LEU A 255 7.71 16.32 2.41
C LEU A 255 8.84 16.90 1.55
N ASN A 256 9.75 17.64 2.18
CA ASN A 256 10.93 18.18 1.48
C ASN A 256 12.01 17.10 1.36
N PHE A 257 11.77 16.12 0.49
CA PHE A 257 12.66 15.01 0.23
C PHE A 257 12.69 14.69 -1.26
N GLU A 258 13.88 14.58 -1.81
CA GLU A 258 14.08 14.12 -3.18
C GLU A 258 14.78 12.75 -3.16
N SER A 259 14.26 11.81 -3.96
CA SER A 259 14.89 10.51 -4.11
C SER A 259 16.25 10.66 -4.82
N LYS A 260 17.29 10.03 -4.26
CA LYS A 260 18.57 9.93 -4.98
C LYS A 260 18.37 9.08 -6.22
N LYS A 261 18.78 9.57 -7.38
CA LYS A 261 18.79 8.75 -8.60
C LYS A 261 19.64 7.50 -8.37
N ILE A 262 18.99 6.36 -8.40
CA ILE A 262 19.69 5.08 -8.32
C ILE A 262 20.40 4.86 -9.66
N SER A 263 21.72 4.85 -9.66
CA SER A 263 22.47 4.32 -10.78
C SER A 263 22.43 2.79 -10.70
N LEU A 264 21.85 2.15 -11.70
CA LEU A 264 21.90 0.71 -11.81
C LEU A 264 23.38 0.31 -11.94
N LYS A 265 23.87 -0.43 -10.93
CA LYS A 265 25.19 -1.05 -11.03
C LYS A 265 25.14 -2.11 -12.13
N LYS A 266 26.12 -2.11 -13.03
CA LYS A 266 26.25 -3.17 -14.02
C LYS A 266 26.45 -4.48 -13.24
N PHE A 267 25.58 -5.45 -13.49
CA PHE A 267 25.74 -6.79 -12.93
C PHE A 267 26.95 -7.45 -13.61
N ASN A 268 27.94 -7.82 -12.80
CA ASN A 268 29.09 -8.57 -13.28
C ASN A 268 28.87 -10.05 -12.95
N LYS A 269 28.44 -10.78 -13.95
CA LYS A 269 28.24 -12.23 -13.87
C LYS A 269 29.56 -12.92 -13.60
N SER A 270 29.56 -13.87 -12.65
CA SER A 270 30.70 -14.79 -12.50
C SER A 270 30.88 -15.62 -13.75
N PRO A 271 32.10 -15.85 -14.23
CA PRO A 271 32.35 -16.73 -15.38
C PRO A 271 31.81 -18.15 -15.22
N LYS A 272 31.59 -18.59 -13.97
CA LYS A 272 31.07 -19.93 -13.62
C LYS A 272 29.54 -19.97 -13.48
N THR A 273 28.87 -18.84 -13.48
CA THR A 273 27.39 -18.76 -13.34
C THR A 273 26.73 -19.03 -14.69
N LYS A 274 25.86 -20.03 -14.73
CA LYS A 274 24.95 -20.25 -15.86
C LYS A 274 23.61 -19.60 -15.58
N GLU A 275 23.06 -18.98 -16.61
CA GLU A 275 21.84 -18.17 -16.58
C GLU A 275 20.80 -18.82 -17.49
N LEU A 276 19.61 -19.05 -16.95
CA LEU A 276 18.48 -19.60 -17.68
C LEU A 276 17.32 -18.61 -17.59
N LEU A 277 16.76 -18.23 -18.75
CA LEU A 277 15.54 -17.45 -18.87
C LEU A 277 14.42 -18.37 -19.33
N VAL A 278 13.44 -18.60 -18.47
CA VAL A 278 12.31 -19.48 -18.74
C VAL A 278 11.07 -18.61 -18.99
N SER A 279 10.42 -18.84 -20.15
CA SER A 279 9.13 -18.21 -20.49
C SER A 279 8.06 -19.27 -20.65
N THR A 280 6.80 -18.90 -20.44
CA THR A 280 5.67 -19.77 -20.73
C THR A 280 5.43 -19.90 -22.24
N ILE A 281 5.01 -21.09 -22.69
CA ILE A 281 4.62 -21.33 -24.09
C ILE A 281 3.22 -20.76 -24.37
N ILE A 282 2.38 -20.71 -23.34
CA ILE A 282 1.02 -20.12 -23.42
C ILE A 282 1.05 -18.62 -23.28
N ALA A 283 -0.04 -17.96 -23.63
CA ALA A 283 -0.18 -16.51 -23.46
C ALA A 283 0.02 -16.10 -21.99
N ASP A 284 0.95 -15.18 -21.76
CA ASP A 284 1.21 -14.60 -20.44
C ASP A 284 0.28 -13.40 -20.23
N ASN A 285 -0.80 -13.65 -19.49
CA ASN A 285 -1.82 -12.61 -19.21
C ASN A 285 -1.27 -11.47 -18.35
N GLU A 286 -0.26 -11.72 -17.51
CA GLU A 286 0.39 -10.70 -16.71
C GLU A 286 1.18 -9.74 -17.61
N ALA A 287 2.05 -10.29 -18.48
CA ALA A 287 2.78 -9.50 -19.46
C ALA A 287 1.84 -8.69 -20.38
N ALA A 288 0.76 -9.31 -20.85
CA ALA A 288 -0.24 -8.64 -21.70
C ALA A 288 -0.93 -7.47 -20.99
N SER A 289 -1.23 -7.60 -19.69
CA SER A 289 -1.86 -6.53 -18.90
C SER A 289 -0.90 -5.36 -18.65
N VAL A 290 0.36 -5.65 -18.34
CA VAL A 290 1.39 -4.62 -18.19
C VAL A 290 1.63 -3.91 -19.52
N GLU A 291 1.72 -4.65 -20.65
CA GLU A 291 1.84 -4.09 -21.99
C GLU A 291 0.67 -3.12 -22.30
N LYS A 292 -0.57 -3.55 -22.03
CA LYS A 292 -1.76 -2.71 -22.23
C LYS A 292 -1.71 -1.43 -21.39
N CYS A 293 -1.31 -1.53 -20.13
CA CYS A 293 -1.18 -0.39 -19.24
C CYS A 293 -0.13 0.61 -19.77
N ILE A 294 1.08 0.15 -20.12
CA ILE A 294 2.14 1.00 -20.65
C ILE A 294 1.70 1.68 -21.95
N ASN A 295 1.04 0.94 -22.86
CA ASN A 295 0.55 1.49 -24.12
C ASN A 295 -0.57 2.53 -23.90
N SER A 296 -1.41 2.39 -22.87
CA SER A 296 -2.44 3.38 -22.53
C SER A 296 -1.85 4.71 -22.01
N LEU A 297 -0.61 4.69 -21.52
CA LEU A 297 0.15 5.88 -21.15
C LEU A 297 0.86 6.55 -22.34
N GLY A 298 0.59 6.11 -23.57
CA GLY A 298 1.18 6.68 -24.80
C GLY A 298 2.57 6.14 -25.16
N VAL A 299 3.08 5.16 -24.41
CA VAL A 299 4.38 4.51 -24.67
C VAL A 299 4.16 3.23 -25.47
N LYS A 300 4.62 3.18 -26.71
CA LYS A 300 4.59 1.93 -27.52
C LYS A 300 5.63 0.95 -26.96
N ALA A 301 5.18 -0.09 -26.29
CA ALA A 301 6.01 -1.13 -25.70
C ALA A 301 5.48 -2.52 -26.02
N LYS A 302 6.40 -3.49 -26.07
CA LYS A 302 6.13 -4.92 -26.09
C LYS A 302 6.68 -5.50 -24.80
N VAL A 303 5.85 -6.20 -24.03
CA VAL A 303 6.23 -6.76 -22.73
C VAL A 303 6.34 -8.28 -22.82
N LYS A 304 7.45 -8.82 -22.33
CA LYS A 304 7.66 -10.25 -22.14
C LYS A 304 8.12 -10.51 -20.72
N LYS A 305 7.61 -11.56 -20.10
CA LYS A 305 8.00 -12.01 -18.77
C LYS A 305 8.85 -13.27 -18.87
N TYR A 306 9.89 -13.31 -18.07
CA TYR A 306 10.75 -14.48 -17.90
C TYR A 306 10.99 -14.72 -16.42
N ILE A 307 11.12 -16.00 -16.05
CA ILE A 307 11.68 -16.38 -14.75
C ILE A 307 13.19 -16.56 -14.97
N HIS A 308 13.99 -15.86 -14.19
CA HIS A 308 15.44 -15.88 -14.27
C HIS A 308 16.03 -16.78 -13.20
N PHE A 309 16.79 -17.79 -13.62
CA PHE A 309 17.52 -18.69 -12.75
C PHE A 309 19.02 -18.47 -12.95
N GLU A 310 19.74 -18.27 -11.87
CA GLU A 310 21.20 -18.24 -11.83
C GLU A 310 21.70 -19.46 -11.08
N ILE A 311 22.62 -20.21 -11.69
CA ILE A 311 23.17 -21.46 -11.14
C ILE A 311 24.68 -21.29 -11.07
N ASP A 312 25.22 -21.25 -9.85
CA ASP A 312 26.67 -21.20 -9.60
C ASP A 312 27.28 -22.61 -9.52
N SER A 313 28.56 -22.76 -9.90
CA SER A 313 29.39 -23.96 -9.74
C SER A 313 28.83 -25.21 -10.44
N VAL A 314 28.75 -25.20 -11.75
CA VAL A 314 28.08 -26.25 -12.55
C VAL A 314 29.05 -27.36 -13.02
N ASP A 315 30.22 -27.51 -12.41
CA ASP A 315 31.20 -28.49 -12.86
C ASP A 315 30.73 -29.96 -12.75
N SER A 316 29.57 -30.22 -12.11
CA SER A 316 29.00 -31.58 -11.94
C SER A 316 27.50 -31.71 -12.19
N LEU A 317 26.79 -30.62 -12.57
CA LEU A 317 25.34 -30.65 -12.78
C LEU A 317 24.99 -30.88 -14.24
N ASP A 318 24.16 -31.86 -14.52
CA ASP A 318 23.55 -32.06 -15.84
C ASP A 318 22.49 -30.97 -16.08
N ILE A 319 22.88 -29.94 -16.82
CA ILE A 319 21.98 -28.79 -17.16
C ILE A 319 20.77 -29.26 -17.94
N ASN A 320 20.87 -30.33 -18.73
CA ASN A 320 19.74 -30.83 -19.51
C ASN A 320 18.66 -31.40 -18.59
N SER A 321 19.03 -32.06 -17.52
CA SER A 321 18.11 -32.56 -16.48
C SER A 321 17.41 -31.37 -15.76
N ILE A 322 18.13 -30.29 -15.48
CA ILE A 322 17.56 -29.08 -14.88
C ILE A 322 16.56 -28.39 -15.85
N ILE A 323 16.93 -28.26 -17.14
CA ILE A 323 16.05 -27.69 -18.17
C ILE A 323 14.78 -28.54 -18.31
N LEU A 324 14.90 -29.86 -18.35
CA LEU A 324 13.74 -30.76 -18.41
C LEU A 324 12.83 -30.62 -17.18
N SER A 325 13.42 -30.46 -15.99
CA SER A 325 12.65 -30.17 -14.76
C SER A 325 11.88 -28.87 -14.82
N LEU A 326 12.45 -27.81 -15.40
CA LEU A 326 11.82 -26.49 -15.54
C LEU A 326 10.70 -26.44 -16.58
N ILE A 327 10.65 -27.38 -17.53
CA ILE A 327 9.56 -27.48 -18.53
C ILE A 327 8.24 -27.97 -17.88
N HIS A 328 8.33 -28.61 -16.72
CA HIS A 328 7.18 -29.15 -15.99
C HIS A 328 6.66 -28.27 -14.85
N ILE A 329 7.23 -27.10 -14.67
CA ILE A 329 6.74 -26.06 -13.75
C ILE A 329 5.86 -25.07 -14.52
#